data_cf43c6479ee2440228b076a04bba0cdd
#
_entry.id   cf43c6479ee2440228b076a04bba0cdd
#
_cell.length_a   1.000
_cell.length_b   1.000
_cell.length_c   1.000
_cell.angle_alpha   90.00
_cell.angle_beta   90.00
_cell.angle_gamma   90.00
#
_symmetry.space_group_name_H-M   'P 1'
#
loop_
_entity.id
_entity.type
_entity.pdbx_description
1 polymer ?
#
loop_
_entity_poly.entity_id
_entity_poly.type
_entity_poly.pdbx_seq_one_letter_code
_entity_poly.pdbx_strand_id
1 'polypeptide(L)'
;RETISVEVNNPLNSTDTIDCVVRGEIVGENIIVEKPLRILRGEDKTVTFTPEEFPQLYIQNPRLWWPVNKGPQNLYELKMTVSVDGVVCDSVKTRFGIREITSDTNTPDKSRVFYVNRKRIFIRGTNWIPEAMLRGSDERTYAELRYTKQSGINLVRFWGGGIAESDYFFQLCDEFGLLVWQEFWMTGDTRHPQDKGVYLSNVESTVKRIRNHPALAYYVASNESSEVTGTRELLMELDGTRGYQMQSECEGVHDGSPYKQVNPMQHYENTASPRGSRVDGFNPEYGAPTLPTVEILREMMDEKDLWPINKEVWDYLDGNGFHLMSTMYKDLVNNYGESSSIDEFAQKGQFVGAMNSKSIWEVWNYNKLDYGDRFCSGLLFWYHNCPVRQVSARMWDWSLEPTASLYHTANALEPLHAQFDYLKNTVSVVNDYYKPFEGYTVVAQVYDINSKKVFEESAKVNLPSDGVVNDALTIRFPEDISQVHFIKLRLKDEKGKDVS
;
A
#
# COMPACT_ATOMS: atom_id res chain seq x y z
N ARG A 1 4.98 -5.53 26.45
CA ARG A 1 4.03 -6.41 27.14
C ARG A 1 3.40 -7.35 26.11
N GLU A 2 3.69 -8.65 26.27
CA GLU A 2 3.19 -9.66 25.33
C GLU A 2 2.27 -10.63 26.10
N THR A 3 1.23 -11.10 25.42
CA THR A 3 0.35 -12.18 25.88
C THR A 3 0.38 -13.26 24.82
N ILE A 4 0.60 -14.50 25.25
CA ILE A 4 0.62 -15.67 24.34
C ILE A 4 -0.62 -16.49 24.62
N SER A 5 -1.42 -16.77 23.58
CA SER A 5 -2.55 -17.68 23.66
C SER A 5 -2.39 -18.78 22.61
N VAL A 6 -2.66 -20.02 22.99
CA VAL A 6 -2.60 -21.19 22.10
C VAL A 6 -3.81 -22.07 22.32
N GLU A 7 -4.43 -22.51 21.23
CA GLU A 7 -5.50 -23.52 21.25
C GLU A 7 -4.87 -24.91 21.22
N VAL A 8 -5.28 -25.77 22.14
CA VAL A 8 -4.83 -27.16 22.27
C VAL A 8 -6.05 -28.07 22.14
N ASN A 9 -5.97 -29.03 21.26
CA ASN A 9 -7.03 -30.01 20.99
C ASN A 9 -6.62 -31.41 21.42
N ASN A 10 -7.54 -32.14 22.05
CA ASN A 10 -7.43 -33.59 22.25
C ASN A 10 -8.46 -34.29 21.36
N PRO A 11 -8.07 -34.87 20.21
CA PRO A 11 -9.02 -35.34 19.20
C PRO A 11 -9.88 -36.53 19.68
N LEU A 12 -11.07 -36.67 19.09
CA LEU A 12 -12.06 -37.71 19.45
C LEU A 12 -11.53 -39.16 19.32
N ASN A 13 -10.49 -39.40 18.54
CA ASN A 13 -9.87 -40.72 18.35
C ASN A 13 -8.73 -40.99 19.35
N SER A 14 -8.49 -40.09 20.29
CA SER A 14 -7.45 -40.26 21.32
C SER A 14 -7.98 -41.08 22.54
N THR A 15 -7.12 -41.28 23.52
CA THR A 15 -7.47 -41.81 24.85
C THR A 15 -8.25 -40.79 25.67
N ASP A 16 -8.90 -41.21 26.76
CA ASP A 16 -9.93 -40.41 27.45
C ASP A 16 -9.49 -39.03 27.97
N THR A 17 -8.40 -38.99 28.73
CA THR A 17 -7.88 -37.75 29.32
C THR A 17 -6.39 -37.76 29.21
N ILE A 18 -5.83 -36.58 28.85
CA ILE A 18 -4.39 -36.39 28.73
C ILE A 18 -3.95 -35.31 29.70
N ASP A 19 -2.95 -35.63 30.53
CA ASP A 19 -2.18 -34.64 31.28
C ASP A 19 -0.95 -34.29 30.46
N CYS A 20 -0.82 -33.01 30.05
CA CYS A 20 0.26 -32.53 29.21
C CYS A 20 0.86 -31.25 29.73
N VAL A 21 1.97 -30.83 29.16
CA VAL A 21 2.60 -29.55 29.41
C VAL A 21 2.62 -28.73 28.11
N VAL A 22 2.09 -27.52 28.20
CA VAL A 22 2.14 -26.54 27.12
C VAL A 22 3.27 -25.57 27.39
N ARG A 23 4.23 -25.48 26.48
CA ARG A 23 5.42 -24.64 26.60
C ARG A 23 5.54 -23.68 25.41
N GLY A 24 5.82 -22.40 25.71
CA GLY A 24 6.17 -21.38 24.76
C GLY A 24 7.61 -20.90 24.93
N GLU A 25 8.32 -20.70 23.82
CA GLU A 25 9.69 -20.17 23.81
C GLU A 25 9.81 -19.09 22.74
N ILE A 26 10.19 -17.86 23.13
CA ILE A 26 10.62 -16.84 22.17
C ILE A 26 12.08 -17.15 21.85
N VAL A 27 12.32 -17.69 20.66
CA VAL A 27 13.59 -18.26 20.26
C VAL A 27 14.69 -17.19 20.26
N GLY A 28 15.79 -17.46 20.95
CA GLY A 28 16.95 -16.56 21.04
C GLY A 28 16.82 -15.43 22.06
N GLU A 29 15.68 -15.29 22.76
CA GLU A 29 15.46 -14.21 23.73
C GLU A 29 15.52 -14.70 25.20
N ASN A 30 15.79 -15.98 25.45
CA ASN A 30 15.75 -16.60 26.78
C ASN A 30 14.41 -16.43 27.52
N ILE A 31 13.31 -16.30 26.78
CA ILE A 31 11.97 -16.17 27.31
C ILE A 31 11.24 -17.49 27.11
N ILE A 32 10.92 -18.15 28.22
CA ILE A 32 10.24 -19.44 28.26
C ILE A 32 9.06 -19.33 29.21
N VAL A 33 7.90 -19.82 28.80
CA VAL A 33 6.68 -19.92 29.60
C VAL A 33 6.15 -21.33 29.53
N GLU A 34 5.56 -21.83 30.62
CA GLU A 34 5.11 -23.23 30.69
C GLU A 34 3.92 -23.36 31.63
N LYS A 35 2.90 -24.15 31.24
CA LYS A 35 1.75 -24.48 32.08
C LYS A 35 1.37 -25.97 31.91
N PRO A 36 1.02 -26.65 33.00
CA PRO A 36 0.35 -27.95 32.92
C PRO A 36 -1.08 -27.78 32.39
N LEU A 37 -1.52 -28.73 31.62
CA LEU A 37 -2.87 -28.76 31.07
C LEU A 37 -3.44 -30.17 31.17
N ARG A 38 -4.66 -30.28 31.69
CA ARG A 38 -5.47 -31.49 31.61
C ARG A 38 -6.60 -31.28 30.62
N ILE A 39 -6.67 -32.13 29.62
CA ILE A 39 -7.60 -32.00 28.51
C ILE A 39 -8.34 -33.31 28.26
N LEU A 40 -9.67 -33.24 28.18
CA LEU A 40 -10.53 -34.43 27.97
C LEU A 40 -10.57 -34.79 26.48
N ARG A 41 -10.96 -35.99 26.18
CA ARG A 41 -11.19 -36.47 24.82
C ARG A 41 -12.21 -35.59 24.10
N GLY A 42 -11.86 -35.12 22.90
CA GLY A 42 -12.69 -34.27 22.06
C GLY A 42 -12.82 -32.82 22.60
N GLU A 43 -12.01 -32.43 23.57
CA GLU A 43 -12.02 -31.08 24.13
C GLU A 43 -10.99 -30.18 23.42
N ASP A 44 -11.40 -28.91 23.22
CA ASP A 44 -10.53 -27.83 22.80
C ASP A 44 -10.33 -26.87 23.97
N LYS A 45 -9.08 -26.52 24.27
CA LYS A 45 -8.76 -25.55 25.35
C LYS A 45 -7.80 -24.50 24.87
N THR A 46 -8.10 -23.25 25.23
CA THR A 46 -7.17 -22.13 25.08
C THR A 46 -6.30 -21.99 26.34
N VAL A 47 -4.98 -22.06 26.17
CA VAL A 47 -4.01 -21.79 27.22
C VAL A 47 -3.43 -20.41 26.99
N THR A 48 -3.53 -19.53 28.00
CA THR A 48 -3.02 -18.15 27.92
C THR A 48 -1.91 -17.95 28.94
N PHE A 49 -0.83 -17.33 28.50
CA PHE A 49 0.30 -16.90 29.33
C PHE A 49 0.30 -15.37 29.34
N THR A 50 0.13 -14.79 30.51
CA THR A 50 0.07 -13.32 30.68
C THR A 50 1.35 -12.80 31.36
N PRO A 51 1.71 -11.53 31.16
CA PRO A 51 2.87 -10.92 31.82
C PRO A 51 2.74 -10.90 33.35
N GLU A 52 1.52 -10.88 33.89
CA GLU A 52 1.24 -10.91 35.32
C GLU A 52 1.63 -12.26 35.95
N GLU A 53 1.45 -13.37 35.21
CA GLU A 53 1.84 -14.71 35.63
C GLU A 53 3.31 -15.01 35.26
N PHE A 54 3.78 -14.45 34.14
CA PHE A 54 5.11 -14.68 33.57
C PHE A 54 5.81 -13.34 33.30
N PRO A 55 6.48 -12.74 34.30
CA PRO A 55 7.08 -11.41 34.20
C PRO A 55 8.09 -11.24 33.06
N GLN A 56 8.71 -12.35 32.57
CA GLN A 56 9.61 -12.33 31.41
C GLN A 56 8.91 -11.91 30.09
N LEU A 57 7.56 -11.93 30.04
CA LEU A 57 6.76 -11.40 28.93
C LEU A 57 6.67 -9.85 28.93
N TYR A 58 7.19 -9.18 29.97
CA TYR A 58 7.54 -7.76 29.91
C TYR A 58 8.92 -7.60 29.27
N ILE A 59 8.97 -7.64 27.94
CA ILE A 59 10.23 -7.53 27.20
C ILE A 59 10.76 -6.10 27.32
N GLN A 60 11.95 -5.96 27.91
CA GLN A 60 12.61 -4.67 28.06
C GLN A 60 13.36 -4.28 26.78
N ASN A 61 13.18 -3.01 26.34
CA ASN A 61 13.83 -2.49 25.12
C ASN A 61 13.65 -3.41 23.89
N PRO A 62 12.41 -3.77 23.51
CA PRO A 62 12.18 -4.68 22.40
C PRO A 62 12.70 -4.12 21.08
N ARG A 63 13.15 -5.00 20.19
CA ARG A 63 13.44 -4.64 18.81
C ARG A 63 12.11 -4.44 18.08
N LEU A 64 11.74 -3.18 17.84
CA LEU A 64 10.45 -2.85 17.22
C LEU A 64 10.44 -3.17 15.73
N TRP A 65 9.30 -3.62 15.25
CA TRP A 65 9.01 -3.72 13.83
C TRP A 65 8.53 -2.36 13.29
N TRP A 66 9.00 -1.98 12.11
CA TRP A 66 8.66 -0.74 11.44
C TRP A 66 8.26 -0.96 9.98
N PRO A 67 7.39 -0.11 9.40
CA PRO A 67 7.16 -0.07 7.96
C PRO A 67 8.42 0.32 7.17
N VAL A 68 8.41 0.01 5.89
CA VAL A 68 9.47 0.39 4.94
C VAL A 68 9.82 1.88 5.06
N ASN A 69 11.10 2.21 4.99
CA ASN A 69 11.69 3.55 5.16
C ASN A 69 11.53 4.19 6.57
N LYS A 70 10.86 3.55 7.50
CA LYS A 70 10.63 4.08 8.86
C LYS A 70 11.52 3.43 9.93
N GLY A 71 12.10 2.29 9.64
CA GLY A 71 12.98 1.54 10.52
C GLY A 71 13.12 0.07 10.09
N PRO A 72 13.78 -0.78 10.91
CA PRO A 72 13.98 -2.19 10.59
C PRO A 72 12.72 -3.03 10.80
N GLN A 73 12.57 -4.09 10.00
CA GLN A 73 11.51 -5.07 10.12
C GLN A 73 11.94 -6.21 11.05
N ASN A 74 12.08 -5.91 12.34
CA ASN A 74 12.49 -6.91 13.34
C ASN A 74 11.37 -7.92 13.60
N LEU A 75 11.68 -9.19 13.42
CA LEU A 75 10.77 -10.31 13.68
C LEU A 75 11.34 -11.21 14.77
N TYR A 76 10.45 -11.74 15.58
CA TYR A 76 10.71 -12.75 16.61
C TYR A 76 10.08 -14.07 16.16
N GLU A 77 10.57 -15.20 16.64
CA GLU A 77 9.98 -16.52 16.48
C GLU A 77 9.46 -17.02 17.82
N LEU A 78 8.18 -17.34 17.89
CA LEU A 78 7.56 -18.06 19.00
C LEU A 78 7.43 -19.53 18.60
N LYS A 79 8.00 -20.42 19.40
CA LYS A 79 7.81 -21.86 19.29
C LYS A 79 6.91 -22.32 20.44
N MET A 80 5.77 -22.93 20.09
CA MET A 80 4.88 -23.59 21.05
C MET A 80 5.04 -25.09 20.93
N THR A 81 5.03 -25.79 22.04
CA THR A 81 5.09 -27.26 22.10
C THR A 81 4.10 -27.80 23.12
N VAL A 82 3.56 -28.95 22.84
CA VAL A 82 2.78 -29.76 23.79
C VAL A 82 3.55 -31.06 24.03
N SER A 83 3.74 -31.44 25.28
CA SER A 83 4.43 -32.69 25.66
C SER A 83 3.59 -33.49 26.64
N VAL A 84 3.65 -34.81 26.48
CA VAL A 84 3.06 -35.82 27.38
C VAL A 84 4.18 -36.69 27.89
N ASP A 85 4.27 -36.90 29.21
CA ASP A 85 5.33 -37.68 29.87
C ASP A 85 6.75 -37.25 29.43
N GLY A 86 6.95 -35.97 29.20
CA GLY A 86 8.24 -35.38 28.77
C GLY A 86 8.56 -35.57 27.28
N VAL A 87 7.68 -36.19 26.50
CA VAL A 87 7.83 -36.37 25.05
C VAL A 87 7.01 -35.31 24.32
N VAL A 88 7.64 -34.55 23.43
CA VAL A 88 6.94 -33.57 22.59
C VAL A 88 6.03 -34.28 21.58
N CYS A 89 4.74 -34.03 21.66
CA CYS A 89 3.72 -34.66 20.82
C CYS A 89 3.35 -33.76 19.63
N ASP A 90 3.40 -32.42 19.82
CA ASP A 90 3.09 -31.47 18.76
C ASP A 90 3.87 -30.16 18.96
N SER A 91 4.09 -29.43 17.87
CA SER A 91 4.75 -28.15 17.91
C SER A 91 4.32 -27.25 16.76
N VAL A 92 4.24 -25.95 17.04
CA VAL A 92 4.00 -24.91 16.03
C VAL A 92 4.99 -23.77 16.22
N LYS A 93 5.39 -23.15 15.11
CA LYS A 93 6.22 -21.94 15.09
C LYS A 93 5.44 -20.81 14.44
N THR A 94 5.52 -19.63 15.05
CA THR A 94 4.89 -18.41 14.55
C THR A 94 5.89 -17.28 14.62
N ARG A 95 6.03 -16.51 13.54
CA ARG A 95 6.77 -15.25 13.57
C ARG A 95 5.84 -14.12 13.98
N PHE A 96 6.36 -13.17 14.72
CA PHE A 96 5.64 -11.97 15.12
C PHE A 96 6.58 -10.77 15.22
N GLY A 97 6.02 -9.57 15.18
CA GLY A 97 6.78 -8.33 15.37
C GLY A 97 6.15 -7.49 16.49
N ILE A 98 6.99 -6.88 17.31
CA ILE A 98 6.54 -6.00 18.37
C ILE A 98 6.36 -4.59 17.80
N ARG A 99 5.15 -4.08 17.81
CA ARG A 99 4.80 -2.74 17.34
C ARG A 99 3.47 -2.30 17.95
N GLU A 100 3.21 -1.01 17.92
CA GLU A 100 1.91 -0.40 18.20
C GLU A 100 1.41 0.30 16.93
N ILE A 101 0.18 0.03 16.49
CA ILE A 101 -0.46 0.75 15.38
C ILE A 101 -1.77 1.32 15.90
N THR A 102 -1.92 2.63 15.76
CA THR A 102 -3.12 3.36 16.15
C THR A 102 -3.54 4.32 15.03
N SER A 103 -4.77 4.79 15.09
CA SER A 103 -5.25 5.85 14.20
C SER A 103 -6.26 6.72 14.93
N ASP A 104 -6.38 7.97 14.49
CA ASP A 104 -7.41 8.88 14.95
C ASP A 104 -7.86 9.83 13.83
N THR A 105 -8.85 10.68 14.15
CA THR A 105 -9.38 11.73 13.26
C THR A 105 -9.24 13.12 13.89
N ASN A 106 -8.21 13.31 14.73
CA ASN A 106 -7.92 14.58 15.40
C ASN A 106 -7.17 15.56 14.50
N THR A 107 -7.66 15.73 13.29
CA THR A 107 -7.14 16.64 12.26
C THR A 107 -8.12 17.79 12.02
N PRO A 108 -7.70 18.92 11.43
CA PRO A 108 -8.59 20.05 11.17
C PRO A 108 -9.79 19.69 10.32
N ASP A 109 -9.63 18.81 9.33
CA ASP A 109 -10.66 18.35 8.40
C ASP A 109 -11.29 16.99 8.80
N LYS A 110 -10.95 16.46 9.98
CA LYS A 110 -11.38 15.15 10.49
C LYS A 110 -10.90 13.97 9.68
N SER A 111 -9.90 14.13 8.83
CA SER A 111 -9.28 13.02 8.10
C SER A 111 -8.55 12.07 9.04
N ARG A 112 -8.54 10.79 8.67
CA ARG A 112 -7.86 9.74 9.42
C ARG A 112 -6.35 9.82 9.28
N VAL A 113 -5.65 9.73 10.40
CA VAL A 113 -4.18 9.65 10.48
C VAL A 113 -3.78 8.36 11.17
N PHE A 114 -2.73 7.73 10.68
CA PHE A 114 -2.13 6.53 11.26
C PHE A 114 -0.84 6.84 12.01
N TYR A 115 -0.59 6.04 13.04
CA TYR A 115 0.63 6.09 13.84
C TYR A 115 1.20 4.68 13.97
N VAL A 116 2.51 4.55 13.82
CA VAL A 116 3.25 3.33 14.11
C VAL A 116 4.28 3.63 15.18
N ASN A 117 4.26 2.84 16.26
CA ASN A 117 5.13 3.06 17.43
C ASN A 117 5.08 4.51 17.92
N ARG A 118 3.87 5.08 17.99
CA ARG A 118 3.55 6.46 18.39
C ARG A 118 4.11 7.55 17.49
N LYS A 119 4.62 7.21 16.31
CA LYS A 119 5.03 8.17 15.28
C LYS A 119 4.02 8.21 14.16
N ARG A 120 3.60 9.41 13.79
CA ARG A 120 2.72 9.65 12.66
C ARG A 120 3.36 9.11 11.38
N ILE A 121 2.57 8.46 10.54
CA ILE A 121 3.01 7.96 9.24
C ILE A 121 2.12 8.51 8.13
N PHE A 122 2.74 9.02 7.07
CA PHE A 122 2.04 9.32 5.83
C PHE A 122 1.84 8.01 5.04
N ILE A 123 0.58 7.68 4.74
CA ILE A 123 0.28 6.45 4.01
C ILE A 123 0.48 6.65 2.51
N ARG A 124 1.44 5.95 1.95
CA ARG A 124 1.71 5.77 0.52
C ARG A 124 1.22 4.38 0.15
N GLY A 125 -0.07 4.26 -0.01
CA GLY A 125 -0.72 2.96 -0.12
C GLY A 125 -1.16 2.64 -1.53
N THR A 126 -1.67 1.44 -1.68
CA THR A 126 -2.25 0.94 -2.92
C THR A 126 -3.36 -0.04 -2.65
N ASN A 127 -4.20 -0.27 -3.66
CA ASN A 127 -5.23 -1.29 -3.65
C ASN A 127 -4.72 -2.55 -4.35
N TRP A 128 -4.93 -3.69 -3.71
CA TRP A 128 -4.62 -5.01 -4.22
C TRP A 128 -5.88 -5.69 -4.72
N ILE A 129 -5.88 -6.05 -5.99
CA ILE A 129 -6.93 -6.85 -6.60
C ILE A 129 -6.35 -8.24 -6.83
N PRO A 130 -6.92 -9.31 -6.26
CA PRO A 130 -6.40 -10.66 -6.44
C PRO A 130 -6.48 -11.06 -7.92
N GLU A 131 -5.58 -11.93 -8.36
CA GLU A 131 -5.61 -12.48 -9.72
C GLU A 131 -6.96 -13.15 -9.97
N ALA A 132 -7.60 -12.83 -11.09
CA ALA A 132 -9.02 -13.14 -11.33
C ALA A 132 -9.36 -14.64 -11.33
N MET A 133 -8.41 -15.49 -11.67
CA MET A 133 -8.56 -16.95 -11.64
C MET A 133 -8.09 -17.58 -10.33
N LEU A 134 -7.64 -16.76 -9.37
CA LEU A 134 -7.09 -17.17 -8.07
C LEU A 134 -5.94 -18.19 -8.21
N ARG A 135 -5.13 -18.04 -9.25
CA ARG A 135 -3.98 -18.92 -9.59
C ARG A 135 -2.65 -18.29 -9.20
N GLY A 136 -2.64 -17.49 -8.14
CA GLY A 136 -1.40 -16.91 -7.64
C GLY A 136 -0.36 -18.00 -7.31
N SER A 137 0.91 -17.73 -7.64
CA SER A 137 2.04 -18.53 -7.16
C SER A 137 2.90 -17.71 -6.21
N ASP A 138 3.72 -18.38 -5.42
CA ASP A 138 4.65 -17.73 -4.51
C ASP A 138 5.65 -16.84 -5.27
N GLU A 139 6.10 -17.25 -6.45
CA GLU A 139 7.00 -16.48 -7.31
C GLU A 139 6.33 -15.19 -7.80
N ARG A 140 5.07 -15.27 -8.23
CA ARG A 140 4.29 -14.11 -8.64
C ARG A 140 4.06 -13.15 -7.46
N THR A 141 3.62 -13.68 -6.34
CA THR A 141 3.40 -12.91 -5.10
C THR A 141 4.67 -12.18 -4.67
N TYR A 142 5.82 -12.87 -4.71
CA TYR A 142 7.11 -12.26 -4.40
C TYR A 142 7.47 -11.12 -5.37
N ALA A 143 7.28 -11.33 -6.67
CA ALA A 143 7.58 -10.32 -7.69
C ALA A 143 6.71 -9.07 -7.52
N GLU A 144 5.40 -9.23 -7.35
CA GLU A 144 4.45 -8.12 -7.20
C GLU A 144 4.69 -7.34 -5.91
N LEU A 145 4.92 -8.01 -4.78
CA LEU A 145 5.24 -7.33 -3.51
C LEU A 145 6.63 -6.68 -3.52
N ARG A 146 7.58 -7.25 -4.24
CA ARG A 146 8.88 -6.62 -4.47
C ARG A 146 8.73 -5.32 -5.27
N TYR A 147 7.94 -5.31 -6.36
CA TYR A 147 7.62 -4.09 -7.10
C TYR A 147 6.93 -3.06 -6.20
N THR A 148 5.95 -3.49 -5.40
CA THR A 148 5.25 -2.65 -4.44
C THR A 148 6.23 -1.97 -3.48
N LYS A 149 7.12 -2.72 -2.84
CA LYS A 149 8.15 -2.18 -1.95
C LYS A 149 9.11 -1.23 -2.67
N GLN A 150 9.59 -1.62 -3.86
CA GLN A 150 10.58 -0.84 -4.62
C GLN A 150 9.99 0.47 -5.16
N SER A 151 8.68 0.55 -5.35
CA SER A 151 8.01 1.80 -5.74
C SER A 151 7.79 2.79 -4.58
N GLY A 152 8.24 2.46 -3.35
CA GLY A 152 8.08 3.35 -2.19
C GLY A 152 6.73 3.27 -1.50
N ILE A 153 5.89 2.32 -1.88
CA ILE A 153 4.59 2.04 -1.25
C ILE A 153 4.83 1.39 0.11
N ASN A 154 4.04 1.79 1.12
CA ASN A 154 4.15 1.33 2.50
C ASN A 154 2.90 0.65 3.05
N LEU A 155 1.79 0.62 2.28
CA LEU A 155 0.55 -0.05 2.67
C LEU A 155 -0.14 -0.69 1.45
N VAL A 156 -0.65 -1.90 1.66
CA VAL A 156 -1.50 -2.63 0.69
C VAL A 156 -2.89 -2.80 1.29
N ARG A 157 -3.91 -2.32 0.59
CA ARG A 157 -5.32 -2.53 0.94
C ARG A 157 -5.87 -3.72 0.16
N PHE A 158 -6.34 -4.73 0.89
CA PHE A 158 -7.17 -5.78 0.29
C PHE A 158 -8.59 -5.25 0.14
N TRP A 159 -8.95 -4.94 -1.08
CA TRP A 159 -10.27 -4.47 -1.44
C TRP A 159 -11.36 -5.52 -1.13
N GLY A 160 -12.54 -5.08 -0.67
CA GLY A 160 -13.63 -5.95 -0.24
C GLY A 160 -14.21 -6.87 -1.31
N GLY A 161 -13.96 -6.60 -2.58
CA GLY A 161 -14.31 -7.52 -3.69
C GLY A 161 -13.32 -8.67 -3.88
N GLY A 162 -12.28 -8.75 -3.07
CA GLY A 162 -11.25 -9.80 -3.13
C GLY A 162 -11.40 -10.86 -2.04
N ILE A 163 -10.28 -11.49 -1.72
CA ILE A 163 -10.13 -12.49 -0.64
C ILE A 163 -8.91 -12.14 0.20
N ALA A 164 -8.78 -12.71 1.39
CA ALA A 164 -7.53 -12.66 2.12
C ALA A 164 -6.49 -13.57 1.45
N GLU A 165 -5.34 -13.02 1.13
CA GLU A 165 -4.24 -13.69 0.44
C GLU A 165 -3.60 -14.82 1.28
N SER A 166 -2.66 -15.54 0.68
CA SER A 166 -1.96 -16.65 1.30
C SER A 166 -1.09 -16.22 2.50
N ASP A 167 -0.71 -17.17 3.34
CA ASP A 167 0.22 -16.93 4.45
C ASP A 167 1.56 -16.38 3.95
N TYR A 168 2.03 -16.84 2.79
CA TYR A 168 3.26 -16.36 2.17
C TYR A 168 3.18 -14.85 1.83
N PHE A 169 2.03 -14.38 1.36
CA PHE A 169 1.81 -12.96 1.12
C PHE A 169 2.01 -12.12 2.40
N PHE A 170 1.39 -12.53 3.51
CA PHE A 170 1.53 -11.84 4.78
C PHE A 170 2.96 -11.92 5.33
N GLN A 171 3.62 -13.07 5.18
CA GLN A 171 5.03 -13.22 5.56
C GLN A 171 5.94 -12.24 4.80
N LEU A 172 5.72 -12.08 3.50
CA LEU A 172 6.46 -11.10 2.70
C LEU A 172 6.14 -9.66 3.13
N CYS A 173 4.89 -9.34 3.46
CA CYS A 173 4.54 -8.02 3.99
C CYS A 173 5.27 -7.73 5.31
N ASP A 174 5.38 -8.73 6.19
CA ASP A 174 6.16 -8.61 7.43
C ASP A 174 7.64 -8.33 7.16
N GLU A 175 8.26 -9.04 6.22
CA GLU A 175 9.67 -8.91 5.85
C GLU A 175 9.97 -7.63 5.06
N PHE A 176 9.04 -7.17 4.25
CA PHE A 176 9.21 -5.99 3.43
C PHE A 176 8.80 -4.69 4.12
N GLY A 177 8.09 -4.78 5.24
CA GLY A 177 7.57 -3.62 5.95
C GLY A 177 6.36 -2.99 5.27
N LEU A 178 5.53 -3.79 4.62
CA LEU A 178 4.30 -3.35 3.98
C LEU A 178 3.14 -3.50 4.97
N LEU A 179 2.51 -2.40 5.35
CA LEU A 179 1.28 -2.43 6.15
C LEU A 179 0.15 -3.07 5.35
N VAL A 180 -0.75 -3.76 6.02
CA VAL A 180 -1.93 -4.37 5.40
C VAL A 180 -3.20 -3.80 6.02
N TRP A 181 -4.07 -3.28 5.16
CA TRP A 181 -5.47 -2.96 5.45
C TRP A 181 -6.32 -4.08 4.88
N GLN A 182 -6.93 -4.88 5.75
CA GLN A 182 -7.73 -6.04 5.35
C GLN A 182 -9.20 -5.70 5.36
N GLU A 183 -9.85 -5.79 4.19
CA GLU A 183 -11.32 -5.76 4.09
C GLU A 183 -11.90 -7.16 4.04
N PHE A 184 -13.17 -7.28 4.46
CA PHE A 184 -13.93 -8.51 4.36
C PHE A 184 -14.91 -8.41 3.19
N TRP A 185 -15.32 -9.51 2.64
CA TRP A 185 -15.82 -9.79 1.31
C TRP A 185 -17.19 -9.17 0.98
N MET A 186 -17.29 -7.85 1.13
CA MET A 186 -18.46 -7.03 0.79
C MET A 186 -18.06 -5.83 -0.05
N THR A 187 -18.84 -5.54 -1.10
CA THR A 187 -18.72 -4.32 -1.91
C THR A 187 -20.09 -3.66 -2.07
N GLY A 188 -20.13 -2.37 -2.48
CA GLY A 188 -21.37 -1.61 -2.65
C GLY A 188 -22.36 -2.24 -3.65
N ASP A 189 -21.85 -3.00 -4.60
CA ASP A 189 -22.63 -3.69 -5.64
C ASP A 189 -22.93 -5.17 -5.34
N THR A 190 -22.45 -5.68 -4.20
CA THR A 190 -22.75 -7.04 -3.74
C THR A 190 -23.87 -7.06 -2.71
N ARG A 191 -24.64 -8.14 -2.71
CA ARG A 191 -25.67 -8.38 -1.70
C ARG A 191 -25.01 -8.90 -0.42
N HIS A 192 -25.67 -8.62 0.72
CA HIS A 192 -25.30 -9.27 1.98
C HIS A 192 -25.30 -10.80 1.84
N PRO A 193 -24.42 -11.52 2.56
CA PRO A 193 -24.35 -12.96 2.47
C PRO A 193 -25.69 -13.60 2.86
N GLN A 194 -26.09 -14.64 2.11
CA GLN A 194 -27.32 -15.38 2.39
C GLN A 194 -27.25 -16.11 3.73
N ASP A 195 -26.08 -16.64 4.06
CA ASP A 195 -25.81 -17.28 5.34
C ASP A 195 -24.77 -16.47 6.12
N LYS A 196 -25.28 -15.73 7.10
CA LYS A 196 -24.48 -14.94 8.01
C LYS A 196 -23.54 -15.79 8.87
N GLY A 197 -23.98 -17.00 9.27
CA GLY A 197 -23.17 -17.90 10.09
C GLY A 197 -21.91 -18.38 9.32
N VAL A 198 -22.09 -18.79 8.08
CA VAL A 198 -20.96 -19.16 7.20
C VAL A 198 -20.02 -17.97 6.97
N TYR A 199 -20.57 -16.77 6.73
CA TYR A 199 -19.76 -15.56 6.57
C TYR A 199 -18.89 -15.29 7.81
N LEU A 200 -19.49 -15.26 9.00
CA LEU A 200 -18.77 -14.99 10.25
C LEU A 200 -17.74 -16.09 10.56
N SER A 201 -18.04 -17.36 10.28
CA SER A 201 -17.07 -18.45 10.42
C SER A 201 -15.85 -18.27 9.49
N ASN A 202 -16.05 -17.77 8.26
CA ASN A 202 -14.96 -17.46 7.36
C ASN A 202 -14.14 -16.26 7.86
N VAL A 203 -14.79 -15.22 8.40
CA VAL A 203 -14.11 -14.09 9.04
C VAL A 203 -13.26 -14.58 10.22
N GLU A 204 -13.82 -15.43 11.10
CA GLU A 204 -13.11 -16.02 12.24
C GLU A 204 -11.87 -16.79 11.80
N SER A 205 -12.04 -17.72 10.86
CA SER A 205 -10.93 -18.52 10.33
C SER A 205 -9.82 -17.64 9.74
N THR A 206 -10.21 -16.62 8.97
CA THR A 206 -9.25 -15.68 8.37
C THR A 206 -8.51 -14.89 9.45
N VAL A 207 -9.20 -14.32 10.41
CA VAL A 207 -8.58 -13.52 11.49
C VAL A 207 -7.62 -14.37 12.32
N LYS A 208 -8.01 -15.58 12.71
CA LYS A 208 -7.12 -16.52 13.43
C LYS A 208 -5.83 -16.80 12.67
N ARG A 209 -5.91 -16.90 11.34
CA ARG A 209 -4.75 -17.11 10.46
C ARG A 209 -3.82 -15.89 10.38
N ILE A 210 -4.38 -14.67 10.24
CA ILE A 210 -3.59 -13.48 9.91
C ILE A 210 -3.24 -12.58 11.10
N ARG A 211 -3.90 -12.69 12.24
CA ARG A 211 -3.77 -11.77 13.38
C ARG A 211 -2.35 -11.68 14.00
N ASN A 212 -1.48 -12.66 13.77
CA ASN A 212 -0.12 -12.64 14.30
C ASN A 212 0.88 -11.86 13.43
N HIS A 213 0.49 -11.47 12.22
CA HIS A 213 1.36 -10.71 11.32
C HIS A 213 1.50 -9.25 11.76
N PRO A 214 2.72 -8.74 12.03
CA PRO A 214 2.93 -7.34 12.39
C PRO A 214 2.54 -6.36 11.28
N ALA A 215 2.61 -6.79 10.02
CA ALA A 215 2.18 -6.03 8.86
C ALA A 215 0.68 -5.71 8.88
N LEU A 216 -0.16 -6.58 9.44
CA LEU A 216 -1.59 -6.36 9.53
C LEU A 216 -1.89 -5.16 10.45
N ALA A 217 -2.37 -4.07 9.87
CA ALA A 217 -2.54 -2.79 10.52
C ALA A 217 -3.98 -2.48 10.91
N TYR A 218 -4.94 -2.81 10.05
CA TYR A 218 -6.29 -2.30 10.14
C TYR A 218 -7.31 -3.29 9.56
N TYR A 219 -8.47 -3.39 10.20
CA TYR A 219 -9.61 -4.15 9.69
C TYR A 219 -10.71 -3.22 9.19
N VAL A 220 -11.32 -3.58 8.06
CA VAL A 220 -12.47 -2.86 7.50
C VAL A 220 -13.52 -3.89 7.09
N ALA A 221 -14.78 -3.67 7.50
CA ALA A 221 -15.79 -4.69 7.28
C ALA A 221 -16.25 -4.80 5.83
N SER A 222 -16.12 -3.73 5.04
CA SER A 222 -16.63 -3.73 3.66
C SER A 222 -16.01 -2.63 2.82
N ASN A 223 -16.05 -2.79 1.50
CA ASN A 223 -15.87 -1.70 0.56
C ASN A 223 -17.25 -1.06 0.24
N GLU A 224 -17.40 0.23 0.51
CA GLU A 224 -18.59 1.04 0.11
C GLU A 224 -19.95 0.38 0.45
N SER A 225 -20.01 -0.42 1.50
CA SER A 225 -21.21 -1.15 1.90
C SER A 225 -21.38 -1.16 3.42
N SER A 226 -22.54 -1.56 3.90
CA SER A 226 -22.73 -1.78 5.33
C SER A 226 -22.04 -3.06 5.81
N GLU A 227 -21.59 -3.05 7.05
CA GLU A 227 -21.02 -4.26 7.68
C GLU A 227 -22.09 -5.36 7.85
N VAL A 228 -21.67 -6.61 7.81
CA VAL A 228 -22.50 -7.74 8.26
C VAL A 228 -22.56 -7.71 9.79
N THR A 229 -23.75 -7.62 10.35
CA THR A 229 -23.96 -7.55 11.82
C THR A 229 -23.21 -8.66 12.54
N GLY A 230 -22.42 -8.30 13.55
CA GLY A 230 -21.61 -9.24 14.33
C GLY A 230 -20.13 -9.29 13.88
N THR A 231 -19.77 -8.67 12.76
CA THR A 231 -18.37 -8.64 12.30
C THR A 231 -17.48 -7.86 13.27
N ARG A 232 -17.92 -6.68 13.72
CA ARG A 232 -17.18 -5.85 14.68
C ARG A 232 -16.90 -6.59 15.99
N GLU A 233 -17.94 -7.16 16.58
CA GLU A 233 -17.86 -7.89 17.85
C GLU A 233 -16.90 -9.06 17.74
N LEU A 234 -17.01 -9.84 16.65
CA LEU A 234 -16.13 -10.98 16.39
C LEU A 234 -14.66 -10.54 16.24
N LEU A 235 -14.38 -9.49 15.52
CA LEU A 235 -13.02 -8.96 15.35
C LEU A 235 -12.42 -8.47 16.66
N MET A 236 -13.21 -7.78 17.48
CA MET A 236 -12.79 -7.30 18.79
C MET A 236 -12.53 -8.45 19.77
N GLU A 237 -13.28 -9.53 19.68
CA GLU A 237 -13.07 -10.74 20.48
C GLU A 237 -11.81 -11.50 20.06
N LEU A 238 -11.62 -11.68 18.76
CA LEU A 238 -10.52 -12.49 18.23
C LEU A 238 -9.16 -11.81 18.27
N ASP A 239 -9.12 -10.50 18.14
CA ASP A 239 -7.88 -9.72 18.08
C ASP A 239 -7.89 -8.56 19.09
N GLY A 240 -8.79 -7.60 18.96
CA GLY A 240 -8.94 -6.46 19.86
C GLY A 240 -7.76 -5.47 19.90
N THR A 241 -6.69 -5.72 19.12
CA THR A 241 -5.47 -4.89 19.12
C THR A 241 -5.35 -3.98 17.89
N ARG A 242 -6.12 -4.22 16.85
CA ARG A 242 -6.14 -3.42 15.62
C ARG A 242 -7.36 -2.53 15.56
N GLY A 243 -7.18 -1.38 14.88
CA GLY A 243 -8.30 -0.51 14.57
C GLY A 243 -9.31 -1.21 13.63
N TYR A 244 -10.54 -0.73 13.70
CA TYR A 244 -11.66 -1.23 12.91
C TYR A 244 -12.47 -0.07 12.33
N GLN A 245 -12.94 -0.26 11.10
CA GLN A 245 -13.82 0.67 10.39
C GLN A 245 -14.96 -0.11 9.72
N MET A 246 -16.17 0.46 9.75
CA MET A 246 -17.37 -0.21 9.23
C MET A 246 -17.32 -0.39 7.70
N GLN A 247 -16.78 0.57 6.98
CA GLN A 247 -16.61 0.52 5.53
C GLN A 247 -15.45 1.42 5.07
N SER A 248 -15.01 1.26 3.82
CA SER A 248 -13.83 1.94 3.29
C SER A 248 -13.90 3.47 3.31
N GLU A 249 -15.08 4.06 3.10
CA GLU A 249 -15.29 5.50 2.90
C GLU A 249 -16.05 6.13 4.07
N CYS A 250 -15.58 5.93 5.28
CA CYS A 250 -16.16 6.54 6.48
C CYS A 250 -15.10 6.88 7.52
N GLU A 251 -15.49 7.46 8.62
CA GLU A 251 -14.66 7.73 9.79
C GLU A 251 -13.33 8.43 9.44
N GLY A 252 -13.40 9.48 8.62
CA GLY A 252 -12.24 10.29 8.22
C GLY A 252 -11.50 9.79 6.97
N VAL A 253 -12.08 8.85 6.25
CA VAL A 253 -11.65 8.42 4.93
C VAL A 253 -12.65 8.98 3.90
N HIS A 254 -12.16 9.65 2.86
CA HIS A 254 -12.98 10.29 1.83
C HIS A 254 -13.55 9.27 0.84
N ASP A 255 -14.50 9.73 0.01
CA ASP A 255 -14.95 8.99 -1.16
C ASP A 255 -13.81 8.80 -2.15
N GLY A 256 -13.69 7.60 -2.72
CA GLY A 256 -12.70 7.27 -3.74
C GLY A 256 -12.94 8.03 -5.04
N SER A 257 -11.93 8.39 -5.77
CA SER A 257 -11.91 9.00 -7.11
C SER A 257 -10.72 9.97 -7.24
N PRO A 258 -10.28 10.31 -8.47
CA PRO A 258 -10.67 9.75 -9.76
C PRO A 258 -9.99 8.41 -10.08
N TYR A 259 -10.56 7.68 -11.06
CA TYR A 259 -10.03 6.39 -11.56
C TYR A 259 -9.55 6.48 -13.01
N LYS A 260 -9.60 7.65 -13.60
CA LYS A 260 -9.37 7.89 -15.04
C LYS A 260 -8.13 8.75 -15.26
N GLN A 261 -7.57 8.66 -16.45
CA GLN A 261 -6.60 9.64 -16.91
C GLN A 261 -7.24 11.03 -16.92
N VAL A 262 -6.53 11.99 -16.38
CA VAL A 262 -6.84 13.41 -16.43
C VAL A 262 -5.57 14.17 -16.83
N ASN A 263 -5.71 15.41 -17.31
CA ASN A 263 -4.54 16.24 -17.49
C ASN A 263 -3.81 16.40 -16.14
N PRO A 264 -2.51 16.13 -16.05
CA PRO A 264 -1.75 16.20 -14.81
C PRO A 264 -1.92 17.52 -14.03
N MET A 265 -2.12 18.63 -14.71
CA MET A 265 -2.40 19.93 -14.08
C MET A 265 -3.63 19.92 -13.17
N GLN A 266 -4.64 19.12 -13.51
CA GLN A 266 -5.87 19.03 -12.72
C GLN A 266 -5.65 18.50 -11.29
N HIS A 267 -4.59 17.71 -11.07
CA HIS A 267 -4.22 17.30 -9.72
C HIS A 267 -3.71 18.47 -8.89
N TYR A 268 -2.87 19.33 -9.46
CA TYR A 268 -2.36 20.55 -8.80
C TYR A 268 -3.46 21.57 -8.56
N GLU A 269 -4.38 21.75 -9.51
CA GLU A 269 -5.54 22.63 -9.41
C GLU A 269 -6.64 22.09 -8.48
N ASN A 270 -6.56 20.82 -8.08
CA ASN A 270 -7.60 20.11 -7.35
C ASN A 270 -8.94 20.02 -8.09
N THR A 271 -8.90 19.82 -9.40
CA THR A 271 -10.06 19.72 -10.29
C THR A 271 -10.17 18.35 -10.97
N ALA A 272 -9.35 17.38 -10.57
CA ALA A 272 -9.27 16.05 -11.21
C ALA A 272 -10.56 15.24 -11.08
N SER A 273 -11.35 15.44 -10.03
CA SER A 273 -12.58 14.68 -9.81
C SER A 273 -13.82 15.58 -9.86
N PRO A 274 -14.82 15.21 -10.69
CA PRO A 274 -16.11 15.90 -10.70
C PRO A 274 -16.97 15.61 -9.46
N ARG A 275 -16.62 14.58 -8.68
CA ARG A 275 -17.34 14.20 -7.44
C ARG A 275 -16.88 15.01 -6.21
N GLY A 276 -15.97 15.97 -6.40
CA GLY A 276 -15.42 16.75 -5.29
C GLY A 276 -14.39 16.00 -4.45
N SER A 277 -13.93 14.83 -4.88
CA SER A 277 -12.75 14.18 -4.30
C SER A 277 -11.54 15.07 -4.51
N ARG A 278 -10.84 15.35 -3.44
CA ARG A 278 -9.82 16.37 -3.38
C ARG A 278 -8.47 15.73 -3.08
N VAL A 279 -7.43 16.45 -3.42
CA VAL A 279 -6.07 16.15 -2.98
C VAL A 279 -5.92 16.68 -1.56
N ASP A 280 -6.62 16.05 -0.62
CA ASP A 280 -6.58 16.34 0.81
C ASP A 280 -7.06 15.11 1.61
N GLY A 281 -6.78 15.12 2.91
CA GLY A 281 -7.21 14.09 3.84
C GLY A 281 -6.63 12.70 3.58
N PHE A 282 -7.47 11.69 3.71
CA PHE A 282 -7.17 10.29 3.40
C PHE A 282 -8.10 9.79 2.28
N ASN A 283 -7.53 9.44 1.14
CA ASN A 283 -8.29 8.93 0.00
C ASN A 283 -8.02 7.43 -0.21
N PRO A 284 -9.05 6.55 -0.15
CA PRO A 284 -8.88 5.11 -0.24
C PRO A 284 -8.69 4.61 -1.67
N GLU A 285 -9.02 5.44 -2.69
CA GLU A 285 -9.02 5.03 -4.09
C GLU A 285 -8.80 6.22 -5.01
N TYR A 286 -7.57 6.44 -5.42
CA TYR A 286 -7.22 7.55 -6.32
C TYR A 286 -6.14 7.11 -7.29
N GLY A 287 -6.43 6.98 -8.57
CA GLY A 287 -5.45 6.51 -9.53
C GLY A 287 -5.87 6.65 -10.98
N ALA A 288 -5.01 6.17 -11.85
CA ALA A 288 -5.26 6.15 -13.28
C ALA A 288 -4.60 4.91 -13.91
N PRO A 289 -5.19 4.37 -15.00
CA PRO A 289 -4.57 3.32 -15.78
C PRO A 289 -3.38 3.84 -16.58
N THR A 290 -2.56 2.91 -17.08
CA THR A 290 -1.59 3.17 -18.13
C THR A 290 -1.73 2.12 -19.23
N LEU A 291 -1.17 2.39 -20.41
CA LEU A 291 -1.15 1.40 -21.48
C LEU A 291 -0.04 0.37 -21.19
N PRO A 292 -0.20 -0.92 -21.52
CA PRO A 292 0.91 -1.86 -21.56
C PRO A 292 1.97 -1.44 -22.58
N THR A 293 3.14 -2.05 -22.53
CA THR A 293 4.14 -1.90 -23.59
C THR A 293 3.63 -2.47 -24.91
N VAL A 294 4.19 -2.05 -26.04
CA VAL A 294 3.74 -2.52 -27.35
C VAL A 294 3.94 -4.02 -27.52
N GLU A 295 5.00 -4.57 -26.93
CA GLU A 295 5.28 -6.00 -26.92
C GLU A 295 4.13 -6.79 -26.29
N ILE A 296 3.67 -6.33 -25.13
CA ILE A 296 2.54 -6.95 -24.41
C ILE A 296 1.23 -6.80 -25.18
N LEU A 297 0.99 -5.64 -25.80
CA LEU A 297 -0.19 -5.45 -26.67
C LEU A 297 -0.20 -6.45 -27.82
N ARG A 298 0.95 -6.73 -28.44
CA ARG A 298 1.11 -7.74 -29.50
C ARG A 298 0.92 -9.18 -29.01
N GLU A 299 1.12 -9.45 -27.73
CA GLU A 299 0.80 -10.75 -27.13
C GLU A 299 -0.69 -10.91 -26.80
N MET A 300 -1.42 -9.79 -26.64
CA MET A 300 -2.83 -9.81 -26.24
C MET A 300 -3.80 -10.00 -27.41
N MET A 301 -3.44 -9.52 -28.62
CA MET A 301 -4.34 -9.49 -29.76
C MET A 301 -3.60 -9.58 -31.09
N ASP A 302 -4.33 -9.97 -32.13
CA ASP A 302 -3.81 -10.06 -33.50
C ASP A 302 -3.42 -8.68 -34.06
N GLU A 303 -2.41 -8.61 -34.91
CA GLU A 303 -1.96 -7.38 -35.59
C GLU A 303 -3.08 -6.57 -36.26
N LYS A 304 -4.06 -7.26 -36.86
CA LYS A 304 -5.24 -6.63 -37.51
C LYS A 304 -6.14 -5.86 -36.52
N ASP A 305 -6.09 -6.21 -35.22
CA ASP A 305 -6.90 -5.63 -34.18
C ASP A 305 -6.13 -4.56 -33.36
N LEU A 306 -4.80 -4.55 -33.52
CA LEU A 306 -3.93 -3.58 -32.88
C LEU A 306 -4.01 -2.20 -33.51
N TRP A 307 -3.85 -2.15 -34.83
CA TRP A 307 -3.79 -0.87 -35.54
C TRP A 307 -4.29 -0.96 -36.99
N PRO A 308 -5.23 -0.06 -37.48
CA PRO A 308 -5.96 0.89 -36.59
C PRO A 308 -6.73 0.18 -35.47
N ILE A 309 -6.92 0.86 -34.34
CA ILE A 309 -7.56 0.27 -33.15
C ILE A 309 -8.90 -0.38 -33.53
N ASN A 310 -9.02 -1.70 -33.36
CA ASN A 310 -10.30 -2.39 -33.39
C ASN A 310 -11.04 -2.16 -32.06
N LYS A 311 -11.99 -1.21 -32.10
CA LYS A 311 -12.70 -0.78 -30.90
C LYS A 311 -13.40 -1.93 -30.18
N GLU A 312 -13.95 -2.91 -30.84
CA GLU A 312 -14.65 -4.05 -30.22
C GLU A 312 -13.70 -4.89 -29.37
N VAL A 313 -12.52 -5.23 -29.91
CA VAL A 313 -11.51 -6.02 -29.23
C VAL A 313 -10.89 -5.22 -28.04
N TRP A 314 -10.59 -3.96 -28.27
CA TRP A 314 -10.02 -3.10 -27.23
C TRP A 314 -10.99 -2.82 -26.09
N ASP A 315 -12.28 -2.56 -26.37
CA ASP A 315 -13.30 -2.37 -25.33
C ASP A 315 -13.50 -3.66 -24.51
N TYR A 316 -13.46 -4.83 -25.15
CA TYR A 316 -13.51 -6.11 -24.45
C TYR A 316 -12.32 -6.28 -23.49
N LEU A 317 -11.11 -5.95 -23.95
CA LEU A 317 -9.89 -6.02 -23.14
C LEU A 317 -9.75 -4.86 -22.14
N ASP A 318 -10.58 -3.83 -22.20
CA ASP A 318 -10.65 -2.73 -21.23
C ASP A 318 -11.59 -3.05 -20.05
N GLY A 319 -12.15 -4.26 -20.00
CA GLY A 319 -12.93 -4.73 -18.86
C GLY A 319 -14.36 -4.21 -18.78
N ASN A 320 -14.99 -3.92 -19.91
CA ASN A 320 -16.44 -3.70 -20.12
C ASN A 320 -17.23 -2.77 -19.18
N GLY A 321 -16.72 -2.40 -18.02
CA GLY A 321 -17.47 -1.62 -17.02
C GLY A 321 -16.95 -0.20 -16.82
N PHE A 322 -15.67 -0.01 -17.00
CA PHE A 322 -15.01 1.25 -16.64
C PHE A 322 -14.58 2.10 -17.84
N HIS A 323 -14.44 1.53 -19.04
CA HIS A 323 -14.07 2.23 -20.29
C HIS A 323 -12.91 3.24 -20.10
N LEU A 324 -11.88 2.82 -19.38
CA LEU A 324 -10.78 3.70 -18.97
C LEU A 324 -9.94 4.17 -20.15
N MET A 325 -9.86 3.36 -21.21
CA MET A 325 -9.08 3.66 -22.41
C MET A 325 -9.64 4.82 -23.23
N SER A 326 -10.95 5.04 -23.20
CA SER A 326 -11.56 6.17 -23.93
C SER A 326 -11.09 7.53 -23.42
N THR A 327 -10.87 7.66 -22.10
CA THR A 327 -10.32 8.89 -21.50
C THR A 327 -8.83 9.01 -21.75
N MET A 328 -8.09 7.93 -21.70
CA MET A 328 -6.65 7.92 -22.01
C MET A 328 -6.42 8.29 -23.48
N TYR A 329 -7.15 7.69 -24.41
CA TYR A 329 -7.06 8.00 -25.85
C TYR A 329 -7.29 9.50 -26.10
N LYS A 330 -8.35 10.05 -25.52
CA LYS A 330 -8.68 11.47 -25.66
C LYS A 330 -7.57 12.37 -25.11
N ASP A 331 -7.04 12.07 -23.95
CA ASP A 331 -5.97 12.84 -23.31
C ASP A 331 -4.65 12.74 -24.10
N LEU A 332 -4.33 11.55 -24.60
CA LEU A 332 -3.19 11.31 -25.46
C LEU A 332 -3.23 12.16 -26.73
N VAL A 333 -4.36 12.12 -27.47
CA VAL A 333 -4.53 12.87 -28.72
C VAL A 333 -4.49 14.38 -28.46
N ASN A 334 -5.17 14.86 -27.41
CA ASN A 334 -5.23 16.29 -27.10
C ASN A 334 -3.85 16.86 -26.73
N ASN A 335 -3.01 16.09 -26.04
CA ASN A 335 -1.73 16.60 -25.54
C ASN A 335 -0.55 16.26 -26.47
N TYR A 336 -0.63 15.15 -27.23
CA TYR A 336 0.52 14.61 -28.00
C TYR A 336 0.19 14.32 -29.47
N GLY A 337 -1.03 14.68 -29.93
CA GLY A 337 -1.49 14.48 -31.30
C GLY A 337 -1.81 13.04 -31.66
N GLU A 338 -2.36 12.83 -32.86
CA GLU A 338 -2.66 11.53 -33.41
C GLU A 338 -1.39 10.68 -33.55
N SER A 339 -1.57 9.36 -33.52
CA SER A 339 -0.49 8.40 -33.73
C SER A 339 -0.63 7.74 -35.11
N SER A 340 0.50 7.43 -35.72
CA SER A 340 0.57 6.78 -37.05
C SER A 340 0.73 5.26 -36.98
N SER A 341 1.07 4.74 -35.78
CA SER A 341 1.31 3.31 -35.54
C SER A 341 0.99 2.92 -34.12
N ILE A 342 0.85 1.63 -33.88
CA ILE A 342 0.70 1.08 -32.52
C ILE A 342 1.93 1.38 -31.63
N ASP A 343 3.15 1.37 -32.20
CA ASP A 343 4.39 1.68 -31.47
C ASP A 343 4.36 3.12 -30.94
N GLU A 344 4.01 4.08 -31.79
CA GLU A 344 3.88 5.48 -31.39
C GLU A 344 2.76 5.66 -30.36
N PHE A 345 1.62 5.03 -30.57
CA PHE A 345 0.48 5.08 -29.64
C PHE A 345 0.85 4.52 -28.27
N ALA A 346 1.51 3.35 -28.22
CA ALA A 346 1.93 2.74 -26.98
C ALA A 346 2.96 3.61 -26.22
N GLN A 347 3.94 4.20 -26.91
CA GLN A 347 4.92 5.11 -26.29
C GLN A 347 4.24 6.33 -25.67
N LYS A 348 3.32 6.96 -26.40
CA LYS A 348 2.55 8.10 -25.89
C LYS A 348 1.67 7.70 -24.70
N GLY A 349 1.02 6.54 -24.77
CA GLY A 349 0.19 6.00 -23.69
C GLY A 349 0.98 5.69 -22.43
N GLN A 350 2.18 5.11 -22.56
CA GLN A 350 3.12 4.93 -21.45
C GLN A 350 3.48 6.27 -20.80
N PHE A 351 3.77 7.29 -21.59
CA PHE A 351 4.14 8.61 -21.08
C PHE A 351 2.97 9.30 -20.36
N VAL A 352 1.76 9.25 -20.93
CA VAL A 352 0.53 9.78 -20.30
C VAL A 352 0.30 9.13 -18.93
N GLY A 353 0.37 7.80 -18.84
CA GLY A 353 0.23 7.06 -17.59
C GLY A 353 1.29 7.42 -16.56
N ALA A 354 2.53 7.53 -16.99
CA ALA A 354 3.67 7.91 -16.16
C ALA A 354 3.49 9.31 -15.54
N MET A 355 3.13 10.29 -16.36
CA MET A 355 2.94 11.68 -15.92
C MET A 355 1.77 11.80 -14.94
N ASN A 356 0.68 11.06 -15.16
CA ASN A 356 -0.43 11.02 -14.21
C ASN A 356 -0.02 10.42 -12.87
N SER A 357 0.61 9.24 -12.86
CA SER A 357 1.05 8.60 -11.62
C SER A 357 2.02 9.48 -10.83
N LYS A 358 3.01 10.08 -11.51
CA LYS A 358 3.96 11.00 -10.90
C LYS A 358 3.26 12.22 -10.27
N SER A 359 2.38 12.88 -11.01
CA SER A 359 1.67 14.09 -10.56
C SER A 359 0.77 13.79 -9.35
N ILE A 360 0.06 12.65 -9.35
CA ILE A 360 -0.72 12.22 -8.19
C ILE A 360 0.16 12.20 -6.95
N TRP A 361 1.27 11.44 -6.98
CA TRP A 361 2.13 11.28 -5.80
C TRP A 361 2.81 12.59 -5.38
N GLU A 362 3.29 13.40 -6.31
CA GLU A 362 3.97 14.66 -6.00
C GLU A 362 3.02 15.70 -5.38
N VAL A 363 1.77 15.77 -5.84
CA VAL A 363 0.77 16.66 -5.24
C VAL A 363 0.40 16.21 -3.83
N TRP A 364 0.25 14.90 -3.60
CA TRP A 364 0.01 14.36 -2.25
C TRP A 364 1.22 14.57 -1.34
N ASN A 365 2.44 14.38 -1.83
CA ASN A 365 3.67 14.68 -1.11
C ASN A 365 3.77 16.15 -0.69
N TYR A 366 3.40 17.11 -1.58
CA TYR A 366 3.43 18.54 -1.30
C TYR A 366 2.56 18.91 -0.08
N ASN A 367 1.43 18.24 0.08
CA ASN A 367 0.47 18.47 1.16
C ASN A 367 0.65 17.49 2.34
N LYS A 368 1.76 16.75 2.35
CA LYS A 368 2.01 15.69 3.33
C LYS A 368 2.02 16.21 4.75
N LEU A 369 1.05 15.74 5.55
CA LEU A 369 0.98 15.98 6.99
C LEU A 369 1.13 17.46 7.40
N ASP A 370 0.88 18.39 6.49
CA ASP A 370 0.79 19.81 6.76
C ASP A 370 -0.67 20.17 7.11
N TYR A 371 -0.85 21.17 7.99
CA TYR A 371 -2.14 21.69 8.39
C TYR A 371 -2.46 23.03 7.71
N GLY A 372 -1.87 23.26 6.52
CA GLY A 372 -2.19 24.41 5.68
C GLY A 372 -3.55 24.30 4.98
N ASP A 373 -3.68 24.90 3.81
CA ASP A 373 -4.91 24.91 3.03
C ASP A 373 -5.36 23.51 2.58
N ARG A 374 -4.41 22.60 2.45
CA ARG A 374 -4.63 21.19 2.11
C ARG A 374 -3.78 20.31 3.02
N PHE A 375 -4.43 19.36 3.66
CA PHE A 375 -3.78 18.39 4.53
C PHE A 375 -3.95 16.98 3.95
N CYS A 376 -2.85 16.29 3.68
CA CYS A 376 -2.87 14.91 3.23
C CYS A 376 -2.26 13.99 4.28
N SER A 377 -3.02 12.97 4.68
CA SER A 377 -2.59 11.93 5.62
C SER A 377 -2.30 10.59 4.94
N GLY A 378 -2.88 10.35 3.77
CA GLY A 378 -2.65 9.14 3.02
C GLY A 378 -3.46 9.01 1.75
N LEU A 379 -2.90 8.25 0.84
CA LEU A 379 -3.47 7.88 -0.45
C LEU A 379 -3.30 6.38 -0.66
N LEU A 380 -4.36 5.71 -1.12
CA LEU A 380 -4.31 4.35 -1.65
C LEU A 380 -4.54 4.41 -3.15
N PHE A 381 -3.48 4.16 -3.93
CA PHE A 381 -3.55 4.23 -5.40
C PHE A 381 -4.50 3.15 -5.95
N TRP A 382 -5.48 3.53 -6.76
CA TRP A 382 -6.44 2.60 -7.36
C TRP A 382 -6.06 2.26 -8.80
N TYR A 383 -5.57 1.15 -9.02
CA TYR A 383 -4.87 0.13 -8.24
C TYR A 383 -3.52 -0.16 -8.92
N HIS A 384 -2.61 -0.91 -8.32
CA HIS A 384 -1.25 -1.00 -8.84
C HIS A 384 -0.93 -2.28 -9.62
N ASN A 385 -1.56 -3.41 -9.24
CA ASN A 385 -1.36 -4.70 -9.91
C ASN A 385 -2.44 -4.95 -10.97
N CYS A 386 -2.21 -5.91 -11.85
CA CYS A 386 -3.10 -6.21 -12.97
C CYS A 386 -3.68 -7.63 -12.79
N PRO A 387 -4.97 -7.78 -12.41
CA PRO A 387 -5.55 -9.09 -12.07
C PRO A 387 -5.84 -9.97 -13.29
N VAL A 388 -5.93 -9.38 -14.49
CA VAL A 388 -6.18 -10.05 -15.76
C VAL A 388 -5.37 -9.39 -16.86
N ARG A 389 -5.24 -10.04 -18.02
CA ARG A 389 -4.75 -9.38 -19.24
C ARG A 389 -5.74 -8.34 -19.69
N GLN A 390 -5.32 -7.07 -19.70
CA GLN A 390 -6.15 -5.94 -20.08
C GLN A 390 -5.32 -4.82 -20.69
N VAL A 391 -5.93 -4.02 -21.59
CA VAL A 391 -5.25 -2.87 -22.21
C VAL A 391 -5.13 -1.67 -21.29
N SER A 392 -5.92 -1.61 -20.23
CA SER A 392 -5.80 -0.63 -19.14
C SER A 392 -4.92 -1.18 -18.02
N ALA A 393 -3.62 -1.35 -18.29
CA ALA A 393 -2.65 -1.81 -17.30
C ALA A 393 -2.51 -0.83 -16.11
N ARG A 394 -1.68 -1.19 -15.18
CA ARG A 394 -1.41 -0.41 -13.96
C ARG A 394 0.10 -0.14 -13.85
N MET A 395 0.69 -0.28 -12.67
CA MET A 395 2.15 -0.13 -12.51
C MET A 395 2.94 -1.25 -13.19
N TRP A 396 2.32 -2.41 -13.37
CA TRP A 396 2.77 -3.50 -14.25
C TRP A 396 1.54 -4.17 -14.88
N ASP A 397 1.75 -4.90 -15.95
CA ASP A 397 0.71 -5.68 -16.59
C ASP A 397 0.51 -7.05 -15.93
N TRP A 398 -0.42 -7.85 -16.44
CA TRP A 398 -0.65 -9.19 -15.92
C TRP A 398 0.55 -10.14 -16.10
N SER A 399 1.40 -9.91 -17.09
CA SER A 399 2.63 -10.69 -17.35
C SER A 399 3.81 -10.25 -16.47
N LEU A 400 3.60 -9.32 -15.53
CA LEU A 400 4.60 -8.70 -14.66
C LEU A 400 5.59 -7.79 -15.41
N GLU A 401 5.27 -7.37 -16.63
CA GLU A 401 6.07 -6.36 -17.34
C GLU A 401 5.80 -4.98 -16.72
N PRO A 402 6.84 -4.29 -16.20
CA PRO A 402 6.69 -2.97 -15.63
C PRO A 402 6.26 -1.94 -16.69
N THR A 403 5.31 -1.10 -16.33
CA THR A 403 4.95 0.07 -17.14
C THR A 403 5.75 1.30 -16.70
N ALA A 404 5.73 2.36 -17.51
CA ALA A 404 6.36 3.63 -17.14
C ALA A 404 5.77 4.22 -15.84
N SER A 405 4.52 3.88 -15.49
CA SER A 405 3.90 4.29 -14.23
C SER A 405 4.61 3.74 -12.99
N LEU A 406 5.16 2.51 -13.04
CA LEU A 406 5.95 1.96 -11.93
C LEU A 406 7.19 2.81 -11.66
N TYR A 407 7.97 3.10 -12.70
CA TYR A 407 9.20 3.87 -12.58
C TYR A 407 8.96 5.30 -12.10
N HIS A 408 7.90 5.95 -12.61
CA HIS A 408 7.56 7.32 -12.22
C HIS A 408 6.96 7.39 -10.81
N THR A 409 6.20 6.37 -10.39
CA THR A 409 5.77 6.21 -9.00
C THR A 409 6.99 6.04 -8.09
N ALA A 410 7.92 5.15 -8.43
CA ALA A 410 9.13 4.92 -7.64
C ALA A 410 9.98 6.20 -7.50
N ASN A 411 10.09 6.98 -8.57
CA ASN A 411 10.79 8.26 -8.54
C ASN A 411 10.06 9.27 -7.63
N ALA A 412 8.74 9.45 -7.79
CA ALA A 412 7.98 10.38 -6.96
C ALA A 412 7.93 9.99 -5.47
N LEU A 413 8.13 8.71 -5.16
CA LEU A 413 8.14 8.17 -3.80
C LEU A 413 9.54 7.86 -3.26
N GLU A 414 10.61 8.34 -3.90
CA GLU A 414 11.94 8.31 -3.30
C GLU A 414 11.89 8.86 -1.87
N PRO A 415 12.56 8.23 -0.89
CA PRO A 415 12.51 8.70 0.49
C PRO A 415 13.04 10.12 0.72
N LEU A 416 13.99 10.55 -0.11
CA LEU A 416 14.40 11.94 -0.28
C LEU A 416 14.11 12.30 -1.72
N HIS A 417 13.23 13.28 -1.97
CA HIS A 417 12.76 13.59 -3.32
C HIS A 417 12.66 15.09 -3.55
N ALA A 418 13.19 15.56 -4.68
CA ALA A 418 12.98 16.92 -5.16
C ALA A 418 11.92 16.89 -6.26
N GLN A 419 10.87 17.68 -6.10
CA GLN A 419 9.72 17.72 -7.00
C GLN A 419 9.37 19.13 -7.46
N PHE A 420 8.71 19.23 -8.62
CA PHE A 420 8.32 20.50 -9.23
C PHE A 420 6.80 20.68 -9.21
N ASP A 421 6.35 21.84 -8.72
CA ASP A 421 4.96 22.25 -8.79
C ASP A 421 4.72 23.03 -10.09
N TYR A 422 3.94 22.43 -11.00
CA TYR A 422 3.66 22.97 -12.33
C TYR A 422 2.77 24.22 -12.28
N LEU A 423 1.98 24.39 -11.22
CA LEU A 423 1.09 25.54 -11.07
C LEU A 423 1.83 26.78 -10.54
N LYS A 424 2.74 26.55 -9.58
CA LYS A 424 3.48 27.62 -8.90
C LYS A 424 4.85 27.89 -9.50
N ASN A 425 5.36 26.98 -10.35
CA ASN A 425 6.74 26.98 -10.84
C ASN A 425 7.78 26.90 -9.72
N THR A 426 7.47 26.19 -8.64
CA THR A 426 8.33 26.05 -7.47
C THR A 426 8.86 24.63 -7.33
N VAL A 427 9.98 24.49 -6.63
CA VAL A 427 10.57 23.21 -6.28
C VAL A 427 10.44 22.99 -4.79
N SER A 428 9.93 21.81 -4.42
CA SER A 428 9.80 21.35 -3.04
C SER A 428 10.67 20.13 -2.80
N VAL A 429 11.04 19.88 -1.54
CA VAL A 429 11.86 18.72 -1.16
C VAL A 429 11.19 17.92 -0.06
N VAL A 430 11.00 16.65 -0.30
CA VAL A 430 10.32 15.70 0.58
C VAL A 430 11.35 14.87 1.35
N ASN A 431 11.11 14.65 2.63
CA ASN A 431 11.82 13.68 3.47
C ASN A 431 10.81 12.69 4.08
N ASP A 432 10.93 11.41 3.73
CA ASP A 432 10.09 10.34 4.26
C ASP A 432 10.73 9.56 5.42
N TYR A 433 11.98 9.87 5.78
CA TYR A 433 12.63 9.25 6.94
C TYR A 433 12.25 9.93 8.25
N TYR A 434 12.21 9.17 9.34
CA TYR A 434 12.08 9.72 10.71
C TYR A 434 13.40 10.32 11.24
N LYS A 435 14.20 10.89 10.35
CA LYS A 435 15.46 11.54 10.63
C LYS A 435 15.51 12.89 9.88
N PRO A 436 15.86 13.99 10.55
CA PRO A 436 16.12 15.26 9.87
C PRO A 436 17.45 15.21 9.12
N PHE A 437 17.57 16.06 8.09
CA PHE A 437 18.81 16.28 7.34
C PHE A 437 19.08 17.77 7.21
N GLU A 438 20.32 18.19 7.49
CA GLU A 438 20.71 19.58 7.48
C GLU A 438 21.75 19.88 6.40
N GLY A 439 21.76 21.12 5.89
CA GLY A 439 22.77 21.59 4.96
C GLY A 439 22.67 21.00 3.55
N TYR A 440 21.55 20.40 3.20
CA TYR A 440 21.31 19.87 1.84
C TYR A 440 21.14 21.01 0.84
N THR A 441 21.30 20.71 -0.45
CA THR A 441 21.15 21.68 -1.53
C THR A 441 20.24 21.11 -2.61
N VAL A 442 19.13 21.77 -2.90
CA VAL A 442 18.35 21.48 -4.10
C VAL A 442 18.84 22.34 -5.26
N VAL A 443 18.98 21.72 -6.44
CA VAL A 443 19.42 22.36 -7.68
C VAL A 443 18.36 22.13 -8.75
N ALA A 444 17.92 23.21 -9.39
CA ALA A 444 17.02 23.17 -10.53
C ALA A 444 17.72 23.70 -11.78
N GLN A 445 17.61 22.93 -12.86
CA GLN A 445 18.14 23.29 -14.18
C GLN A 445 17.02 23.15 -15.22
N VAL A 446 16.95 24.08 -16.15
CA VAL A 446 16.05 24.00 -17.30
C VAL A 446 16.84 23.96 -18.59
N TYR A 447 16.45 23.05 -19.47
CA TYR A 447 17.05 22.85 -20.80
C TYR A 447 15.99 23.05 -21.87
N ASP A 448 16.34 23.74 -22.95
CA ASP A 448 15.49 23.87 -24.13
C ASP A 448 15.45 22.56 -24.94
N ILE A 449 14.67 22.53 -26.03
CA ILE A 449 14.56 21.37 -26.93
C ILE A 449 15.92 20.96 -27.56
N ASN A 450 16.87 21.87 -27.66
CA ASN A 450 18.21 21.62 -28.18
C ASN A 450 19.21 21.22 -27.11
N SER A 451 18.74 20.88 -25.92
CA SER A 451 19.55 20.54 -24.75
C SER A 451 20.47 21.68 -24.26
N LYS A 452 20.19 22.93 -24.63
CA LYS A 452 20.90 24.09 -24.10
C LYS A 452 20.34 24.44 -22.72
N LYS A 453 21.20 24.52 -21.70
CA LYS A 453 20.81 24.97 -20.39
C LYS A 453 20.47 26.47 -20.42
N VAL A 454 19.23 26.80 -20.09
CA VAL A 454 18.69 28.18 -20.11
C VAL A 454 18.43 28.77 -18.72
N PHE A 455 18.43 27.92 -17.70
CA PHE A 455 18.26 28.32 -16.30
C PHE A 455 19.01 27.36 -15.36
N GLU A 456 19.57 27.91 -14.29
CA GLU A 456 20.09 27.14 -13.16
C GLU A 456 20.01 27.97 -11.89
N GLU A 457 19.44 27.40 -10.85
CA GLU A 457 19.40 27.99 -9.51
C GLU A 457 19.52 26.89 -8.46
N SER A 458 19.98 27.25 -7.26
CA SER A 458 20.09 26.33 -6.13
C SER A 458 19.71 27.00 -4.82
N ALA A 459 19.16 26.23 -3.90
CA ALA A 459 18.81 26.67 -2.55
C ALA A 459 19.30 25.69 -1.49
N LYS A 460 19.76 26.21 -0.36
CA LYS A 460 20.06 25.42 0.83
C LYS A 460 18.75 25.05 1.54
N VAL A 461 18.63 23.79 1.96
CA VAL A 461 17.45 23.28 2.64
C VAL A 461 17.84 22.44 3.85
N ASN A 462 17.07 22.59 4.93
CA ASN A 462 17.10 21.70 6.07
C ASN A 462 15.79 20.91 6.06
N LEU A 463 15.89 19.59 5.95
CA LEU A 463 14.75 18.70 5.77
C LEU A 463 14.26 18.23 7.13
N PRO A 464 13.03 18.57 7.55
CA PRO A 464 12.46 18.06 8.78
C PRO A 464 12.25 16.54 8.70
N SER A 465 12.26 15.87 9.86
CA SER A 465 11.91 14.46 9.96
C SER A 465 10.48 14.23 9.47
N ASP A 466 10.26 13.29 8.55
CA ASP A 466 8.95 12.94 7.98
C ASP A 466 8.15 14.16 7.47
N GLY A 467 8.82 15.07 6.77
CA GLY A 467 8.25 16.35 6.39
C GLY A 467 8.60 16.80 4.97
N VAL A 468 8.18 18.01 4.66
CA VAL A 468 8.39 18.65 3.35
C VAL A 468 8.92 20.07 3.56
N VAL A 469 9.87 20.49 2.73
CA VAL A 469 10.23 21.89 2.55
C VAL A 469 9.56 22.36 1.26
N ASN A 470 8.43 23.03 1.40
CA ASN A 470 7.67 23.54 0.27
C ASN A 470 8.30 24.79 -0.30
N ASP A 471 8.20 24.95 -1.62
CA ASP A 471 8.58 26.18 -2.35
C ASP A 471 10.02 26.64 -2.06
N ALA A 472 10.96 25.69 -1.95
CA ALA A 472 12.36 25.94 -1.59
C ALA A 472 13.09 26.84 -2.60
N LEU A 473 12.71 26.78 -3.88
CA LEU A 473 13.15 27.72 -4.93
C LEU A 473 12.07 27.86 -6.01
N THR A 474 12.14 28.95 -6.76
CA THR A 474 11.21 29.24 -7.87
C THR A 474 11.96 29.22 -9.19
N ILE A 475 11.46 28.45 -10.17
CA ILE A 475 12.01 28.46 -11.54
C ILE A 475 11.43 29.64 -12.30
N ARG A 476 12.31 30.51 -12.80
CA ARG A 476 11.96 31.62 -13.67
C ARG A 476 12.29 31.26 -15.10
N PHE A 477 11.27 30.93 -15.87
CA PHE A 477 11.44 30.56 -17.27
C PHE A 477 11.79 31.78 -18.09
N PRO A 478 12.80 31.71 -18.99
CA PRO A 478 13.05 32.78 -19.98
C PRO A 478 11.83 33.00 -20.89
N GLU A 479 11.59 34.24 -21.32
CA GLU A 479 10.45 34.56 -22.19
C GLU A 479 10.52 33.86 -23.56
N ASP A 480 11.72 33.59 -24.04
CA ASP A 480 12.02 32.93 -25.31
C ASP A 480 12.26 31.42 -25.20
N ILE A 481 11.86 30.78 -24.08
CA ILE A 481 12.05 29.35 -23.92
C ILE A 481 11.24 28.58 -24.96
N SER A 482 11.84 27.47 -25.47
CA SER A 482 11.12 26.57 -26.39
C SER A 482 9.87 25.99 -25.74
N GLN A 483 8.80 25.79 -26.53
CA GLN A 483 7.55 25.22 -26.07
C GLN A 483 7.75 23.88 -25.35
N VAL A 484 8.63 23.02 -25.89
CA VAL A 484 9.09 21.82 -25.21
C VAL A 484 10.44 22.12 -24.53
N HIS A 485 10.49 21.89 -23.23
CA HIS A 485 11.69 22.05 -22.40
C HIS A 485 11.72 21.00 -21.27
N PHE A 486 12.90 20.85 -20.67
CA PHE A 486 13.12 19.81 -19.66
C PHE A 486 13.59 20.46 -18.34
N ILE A 487 12.96 20.05 -17.25
CA ILE A 487 13.34 20.46 -15.90
C ILE A 487 14.11 19.29 -15.28
N LYS A 488 15.35 19.56 -14.86
CA LYS A 488 16.18 18.62 -14.14
C LYS A 488 16.37 19.08 -12.71
N LEU A 489 15.92 18.28 -11.76
CA LEU A 489 16.09 18.51 -10.34
C LEU A 489 17.16 17.56 -9.78
N ARG A 490 17.90 18.05 -8.80
CA ARG A 490 18.84 17.24 -8.01
C ARG A 490 18.83 17.70 -6.57
N LEU A 491 18.84 16.74 -5.67
CA LEU A 491 19.07 17.00 -4.25
C LEU A 491 20.47 16.50 -3.89
N LYS A 492 21.27 17.37 -3.29
CA LYS A 492 22.64 17.07 -2.85
C LYS A 492 22.70 17.08 -1.33
N ASP A 493 23.45 16.13 -0.78
CA ASP A 493 23.78 16.09 0.64
C ASP A 493 24.75 17.24 1.04
N GLU A 494 25.11 17.29 2.33
CA GLU A 494 26.04 18.28 2.88
C GLU A 494 27.45 18.20 2.28
N LYS A 495 27.80 17.07 1.63
CA LYS A 495 29.09 16.83 0.95
C LYS A 495 29.03 17.10 -0.56
N GLY A 496 27.85 17.47 -1.07
CA GLY A 496 27.64 17.75 -2.48
C GLY A 496 27.37 16.51 -3.36
N LYS A 497 27.13 15.34 -2.75
CA LYS A 497 26.77 14.11 -3.46
C LYS A 497 25.28 14.14 -3.78
N ASP A 498 24.91 13.74 -5.01
CA ASP A 498 23.50 13.58 -5.42
C ASP A 498 22.86 12.43 -4.65
N VAL A 499 21.67 12.69 -4.07
CA VAL A 499 20.87 11.74 -3.27
C VAL A 499 19.43 11.59 -3.79
N SER A 500 19.02 12.45 -4.74
CA SER A 500 17.83 12.36 -5.57
C SER A 500 18.05 13.14 -6.86
#